data_e8bfa0da28622de9db0df5fe6dca45ca
#
_entry.id   e8bfa0da28622de9db0df5fe6dca45ca
#
_cell.length_a   1.000
_cell.length_b   1.000
_cell.length_c   1.000
_cell.angle_alpha   90.00
_cell.angle_beta   90.00
_cell.angle_gamma   90.00
#
_symmetry.space_group_name_H-M   'P 1'
#
loop_
_entity.id
_entity.type
_entity.pdbx_description
1 polymer ?
#
loop_
_entity_poly.entity_id
_entity_poly.type
_entity_poly.pdbx_seq_one_letter_code
_entity_poly.pdbx_strand_id
1 'polypeptide(L)'
;GQFNINNLEWTKSILLTAQELNSPVILGVSEGAGKYMCGYKTVVGMVNGMLEELNITVPVALHLDHGSYEGAKKCIEAGFSSIMFDGSHYPIEENIEKTKELVATCNKLGLSLEAEVGAIGGEEDGVVGMGECADPKECKMVADLGVTMLAAGIGNIHGKYPANWKGLSFETLDAIQQLTGEMPLVLHGGTGIPADMIKKAISLGVSKINVNTECQLAFAAATRKYIEEGKDLEGKGFDPRKLLAPGAEAIKATVKEKMELFGSVNKA
;
A
#
# COMPACT_ATOMS: atom_id res chain seq x y z
N GLY A 1 -3.44 7.63 -0.33
CA GLY A 1 -2.21 6.82 -0.19
C GLY A 1 -2.42 5.58 0.64
N GLN A 2 -1.82 4.48 0.19
CA GLN A 2 -1.58 3.32 1.04
C GLN A 2 -0.11 3.34 1.46
N PHE A 3 0.13 3.32 2.77
CA PHE A 3 1.47 3.23 3.34
C PHE A 3 1.61 1.91 4.09
N ASN A 4 2.62 1.13 3.75
CA ASN A 4 2.87 -0.14 4.41
C ASN A 4 3.37 0.08 5.84
N ILE A 5 2.91 -0.74 6.78
CA ILE A 5 3.33 -0.71 8.18
C ILE A 5 4.15 -1.94 8.52
N ASN A 6 5.16 -1.77 9.36
CA ASN A 6 6.05 -2.85 9.77
C ASN A 6 6.15 -2.98 11.29
N ASN A 7 5.77 -1.95 12.05
CA ASN A 7 5.86 -1.91 13.50
C ASN A 7 5.07 -0.73 14.08
N LEU A 8 5.21 -0.51 15.37
CA LEU A 8 4.54 0.57 16.11
C LEU A 8 4.94 1.96 15.61
N GLU A 9 6.22 2.21 15.35
CA GLU A 9 6.73 3.51 14.90
C GLU A 9 6.15 3.91 13.56
N TRP A 10 6.07 2.99 12.59
CA TRP A 10 5.45 3.21 11.29
C TRP A 10 3.97 3.57 11.43
N THR A 11 3.25 2.74 12.15
CA THR A 11 1.79 2.88 12.31
C THR A 11 1.44 4.21 12.96
N LYS A 12 2.12 4.55 14.06
CA LYS A 12 1.94 5.82 14.77
C LYS A 12 2.24 7.02 13.89
N SER A 13 3.36 6.99 13.17
CA SER A 13 3.81 8.10 12.32
C SER A 13 2.81 8.38 11.19
N ILE A 14 2.32 7.34 10.53
CA ILE A 14 1.35 7.45 9.43
C ILE A 14 0.01 7.98 9.96
N LEU A 15 -0.51 7.43 11.06
CA LEU A 15 -1.79 7.84 11.63
C LEU A 15 -1.77 9.29 12.12
N LEU A 16 -0.72 9.72 12.80
CA LEU A 16 -0.58 11.10 13.26
C LEU A 16 -0.50 12.08 12.10
N THR A 17 0.20 11.74 11.04
CA THR A 17 0.29 12.58 9.83
C THR A 17 -1.05 12.67 9.12
N ALA A 18 -1.76 11.56 8.98
CA ALA A 18 -3.10 11.53 8.40
C ALA A 18 -4.08 12.41 9.18
N GLN A 19 -4.05 12.32 10.51
CA GLN A 19 -4.90 13.12 11.38
C GLN A 19 -4.57 14.61 11.27
N GLU A 20 -3.29 14.98 11.29
CA GLU A 20 -2.84 16.36 11.17
C GLU A 20 -3.28 17.01 9.84
N LEU A 21 -3.19 16.24 8.75
CA LEU A 21 -3.53 16.73 7.40
C LEU A 21 -5.01 16.53 7.04
N ASN A 22 -5.82 16.02 7.94
CA ASN A 22 -7.21 15.67 7.65
C ASN A 22 -7.35 14.84 6.36
N SER A 23 -6.51 13.82 6.25
CA SER A 23 -6.41 12.94 5.08
C SER A 23 -6.89 11.53 5.44
N PRO A 24 -7.78 10.93 4.66
CA PRO A 24 -8.02 9.50 4.76
C PRO A 24 -6.74 8.75 4.42
N VAL A 25 -6.56 7.56 4.98
CA VAL A 25 -5.35 6.76 4.79
C VAL A 25 -5.65 5.27 4.78
N ILE A 26 -4.85 4.52 4.04
CA ILE A 26 -4.86 3.06 4.02
C ILE A 26 -3.53 2.57 4.62
N LEU A 27 -3.62 1.73 5.66
CA LEU A 27 -2.48 1.04 6.24
C LEU A 27 -2.34 -0.32 5.56
N GLY A 28 -1.28 -0.51 4.80
CA GLY A 28 -1.02 -1.76 4.09
C GLY A 28 -0.16 -2.71 4.93
N VAL A 29 -0.52 -3.98 4.91
CA VAL A 29 0.20 -5.05 5.61
C VAL A 29 0.44 -6.19 4.62
N SER A 30 1.70 -6.43 4.24
CA SER A 30 2.05 -7.63 3.49
C SER A 30 2.03 -8.87 4.38
N GLU A 31 1.99 -10.06 3.79
CA GLU A 31 2.05 -11.30 4.56
C GLU A 31 3.35 -11.41 5.37
N GLY A 32 4.48 -10.98 4.77
CA GLY A 32 5.76 -10.92 5.45
C GLY A 32 5.76 -9.95 6.65
N ALA A 33 5.20 -8.76 6.49
CA ALA A 33 5.06 -7.79 7.57
C ALA A 33 4.11 -8.30 8.67
N GLY A 34 3.01 -8.93 8.30
CA GLY A 34 2.09 -9.54 9.26
C GLY A 34 2.76 -10.62 10.10
N LYS A 35 3.56 -11.47 9.48
CA LYS A 35 4.37 -12.49 10.18
C LYS A 35 5.42 -11.85 11.11
N TYR A 36 6.11 -10.81 10.63
CA TYR A 36 7.08 -10.06 11.43
C TYR A 36 6.44 -9.43 12.67
N MET A 37 5.24 -8.90 12.55
CA MET A 37 4.47 -8.30 13.66
C MET A 37 3.72 -9.34 14.53
N CYS A 38 4.08 -10.60 14.46
CA CYS A 38 3.52 -11.71 15.24
C CYS A 38 2.12 -12.17 14.85
N GLY A 39 1.63 -11.75 13.69
CA GLY A 39 0.36 -12.21 13.13
C GLY A 39 -0.70 -11.11 12.96
N TYR A 40 -1.73 -11.44 12.21
CA TYR A 40 -2.75 -10.45 11.81
C TYR A 40 -3.59 -9.94 12.99
N LYS A 41 -3.87 -10.77 13.98
CA LYS A 41 -4.61 -10.33 15.19
C LYS A 41 -3.80 -9.33 16.02
N THR A 42 -2.47 -9.49 16.08
CA THR A 42 -1.58 -8.52 16.72
C THR A 42 -1.63 -7.18 15.99
N VAL A 43 -1.60 -7.21 14.66
CA VAL A 43 -1.71 -6.00 13.83
C VAL A 43 -3.04 -5.30 14.07
N VAL A 44 -4.15 -6.02 14.04
CA VAL A 44 -5.49 -5.48 14.30
C VAL A 44 -5.57 -4.84 15.69
N GLY A 45 -5.05 -5.54 16.72
CA GLY A 45 -5.02 -5.02 18.09
C GLY A 45 -4.20 -3.73 18.22
N MET A 46 -3.02 -3.69 17.62
CA MET A 46 -2.17 -2.51 17.58
C MET A 46 -2.86 -1.31 16.91
N VAL A 47 -3.41 -1.52 15.73
CA VAL A 47 -4.08 -0.46 14.97
C VAL A 47 -5.31 0.05 15.73
N ASN A 48 -6.18 -0.83 16.20
CA ASN A 48 -7.37 -0.43 16.95
C ASN A 48 -7.02 0.34 18.22
N GLY A 49 -6.01 -0.12 18.97
CA GLY A 49 -5.52 0.60 20.15
C GLY A 49 -5.02 2.00 19.81
N MET A 50 -4.27 2.15 18.73
CA MET A 50 -3.78 3.47 18.30
C MET A 50 -4.90 4.40 17.83
N LEU A 51 -5.88 3.89 17.09
CA LEU A 51 -7.02 4.70 16.65
C LEU A 51 -7.76 5.33 17.85
N GLU A 52 -7.92 4.55 18.92
CA GLU A 52 -8.55 5.00 20.15
C GLU A 52 -7.67 5.96 20.96
N GLU A 53 -6.46 5.53 21.32
CA GLU A 53 -5.55 6.30 22.19
C GLU A 53 -5.05 7.61 21.55
N LEU A 54 -4.88 7.65 20.24
CA LEU A 54 -4.46 8.85 19.52
C LEU A 54 -5.63 9.72 19.04
N ASN A 55 -6.87 9.34 19.35
CA ASN A 55 -8.08 10.04 18.93
C ASN A 55 -8.11 10.28 17.40
N ILE A 56 -7.84 9.24 16.63
CA ILE A 56 -7.86 9.32 15.18
C ILE A 56 -9.31 9.37 14.68
N THR A 57 -9.66 10.44 14.01
CA THR A 57 -11.02 10.68 13.49
C THR A 57 -11.11 10.59 11.96
N VAL A 58 -9.98 10.66 11.27
CA VAL A 58 -9.94 10.47 9.81
C VAL A 58 -10.27 9.03 9.45
N PRO A 59 -10.87 8.78 8.27
CA PRO A 59 -11.10 7.42 7.78
C PRO A 59 -9.78 6.66 7.63
N VAL A 60 -9.72 5.46 8.19
CA VAL A 60 -8.56 4.57 8.12
C VAL A 60 -9.03 3.19 7.68
N ALA A 61 -8.41 2.63 6.64
CA ALA A 61 -8.58 1.24 6.26
C ALA A 61 -7.33 0.44 6.65
N LEU A 62 -7.53 -0.74 7.23
CA LEU A 62 -6.48 -1.73 7.44
C LEU A 62 -6.58 -2.77 6.32
N HIS A 63 -5.55 -2.84 5.51
CA HIS A 63 -5.54 -3.52 4.22
C HIS A 63 -4.45 -4.58 4.14
N LEU A 64 -4.83 -5.81 3.74
CA LEU A 64 -3.86 -6.82 3.35
C LEU A 64 -3.33 -6.48 1.96
N ASP A 65 -2.00 -6.33 1.83
CA ASP A 65 -1.29 -6.03 0.59
C ASP A 65 -0.66 -7.30 0.01
N HIS A 66 -0.85 -7.55 -1.27
CA HIS A 66 -0.37 -8.76 -1.97
C HIS A 66 -0.72 -10.08 -1.25
N GLY A 67 -1.97 -10.22 -0.84
CA GLY A 67 -2.41 -11.43 -0.13
C GLY A 67 -2.54 -12.64 -1.04
N SER A 68 -2.09 -13.79 -0.53
CA SER A 68 -2.47 -15.09 -1.08
C SER A 68 -3.97 -15.37 -0.80
N TYR A 69 -4.52 -16.37 -1.47
CA TYR A 69 -5.90 -16.78 -1.22
C TYR A 69 -6.15 -17.19 0.24
N GLU A 70 -5.22 -17.90 0.86
CA GLU A 70 -5.28 -18.26 2.28
C GLU A 70 -5.02 -17.06 3.20
N GLY A 71 -4.08 -16.18 2.84
CA GLY A 71 -3.82 -14.94 3.58
C GLY A 71 -5.03 -14.03 3.61
N ALA A 72 -5.73 -13.91 2.49
CA ALA A 72 -6.98 -13.14 2.41
C ALA A 72 -8.03 -13.65 3.41
N LYS A 73 -8.25 -14.96 3.48
CA LYS A 73 -9.18 -15.57 4.43
C LYS A 73 -8.79 -15.32 5.88
N LYS A 74 -7.51 -15.44 6.21
CA LYS A 74 -7.00 -15.19 7.56
C LYS A 74 -7.16 -13.73 7.98
N CYS A 75 -6.94 -12.79 7.07
CA CYS A 75 -7.11 -11.36 7.36
C CYS A 75 -8.58 -10.98 7.54
N ILE A 76 -9.49 -11.57 6.76
CA ILE A 76 -10.93 -11.41 6.95
C ILE A 76 -11.32 -11.87 8.36
N GLU A 77 -10.88 -13.04 8.77
CA GLU A 77 -11.14 -13.59 10.10
C GLU A 77 -10.53 -12.74 11.22
N ALA A 78 -9.33 -12.18 11.00
CA ALA A 78 -8.63 -11.35 11.98
C ALA A 78 -9.27 -9.97 12.20
N GLY A 79 -10.07 -9.46 11.25
CA GLY A 79 -10.75 -8.18 11.38
C GLY A 79 -10.19 -7.05 10.51
N PHE A 80 -9.50 -7.36 9.42
CA PHE A 80 -9.11 -6.38 8.41
C PHE A 80 -10.35 -5.81 7.72
N SER A 81 -10.33 -4.52 7.40
CA SER A 81 -11.42 -3.84 6.71
C SER A 81 -11.32 -3.89 5.19
N SER A 82 -10.14 -4.22 4.68
CA SER A 82 -9.83 -4.24 3.25
C SER A 82 -8.83 -5.34 2.94
N ILE A 83 -9.02 -6.04 1.84
CA ILE A 83 -8.25 -7.21 1.47
C ILE A 83 -7.82 -7.09 0.01
N MET A 84 -6.54 -7.32 -0.28
CA MET A 84 -6.09 -7.59 -1.63
C MET A 84 -5.83 -9.09 -1.79
N PHE A 85 -6.45 -9.67 -2.79
CA PHE A 85 -6.07 -10.97 -3.30
C PHE A 85 -5.25 -10.79 -4.57
N ASP A 86 -3.98 -11.20 -4.50
CA ASP A 86 -3.08 -11.19 -5.66
C ASP A 86 -3.17 -12.51 -6.41
N GLY A 87 -4.05 -12.55 -7.39
CA GLY A 87 -4.22 -13.69 -8.28
C GLY A 87 -3.48 -13.57 -9.60
N SER A 88 -2.63 -12.55 -9.75
CA SER A 88 -1.95 -12.23 -11.01
C SER A 88 -1.02 -13.34 -11.53
N HIS A 89 -0.51 -14.18 -10.64
CA HIS A 89 0.36 -15.32 -10.98
C HIS A 89 -0.40 -16.59 -11.41
N TYR A 90 -1.74 -16.60 -11.25
CA TYR A 90 -2.57 -17.68 -11.77
C TYR A 90 -2.98 -17.40 -13.22
N PRO A 91 -3.35 -18.45 -14.00
CA PRO A 91 -4.11 -18.23 -15.23
C PRO A 91 -5.36 -17.38 -14.96
N ILE A 92 -5.78 -16.59 -15.92
CA ILE A 92 -6.89 -15.64 -15.74
C ILE A 92 -8.18 -16.33 -15.25
N GLU A 93 -8.49 -17.52 -15.71
CA GLU A 93 -9.68 -18.27 -15.31
C GLU A 93 -9.65 -18.62 -13.82
N GLU A 94 -8.49 -19.01 -13.30
CA GLU A 94 -8.31 -19.33 -11.87
C GLU A 94 -8.32 -18.06 -11.01
N ASN A 95 -7.70 -16.97 -11.49
CA ASN A 95 -7.78 -15.67 -10.83
C ASN A 95 -9.25 -15.23 -10.69
N ILE A 96 -10.04 -15.34 -11.77
CA ILE A 96 -11.46 -15.00 -11.77
C ILE A 96 -12.24 -15.86 -10.78
N GLU A 97 -12.04 -17.16 -10.77
CA GLU A 97 -12.76 -18.09 -9.88
C GLU A 97 -12.52 -17.76 -8.41
N LYS A 98 -11.25 -17.61 -8.02
CA LYS A 98 -10.85 -17.27 -6.65
C LYS A 98 -11.32 -15.88 -6.25
N THR A 99 -11.18 -14.91 -7.13
CA THR A 99 -11.64 -13.54 -6.90
C THR A 99 -13.16 -13.49 -6.70
N LYS A 100 -13.93 -14.21 -7.50
CA LYS A 100 -15.38 -14.29 -7.40
C LYS A 100 -15.86 -14.83 -6.03
N GLU A 101 -15.18 -15.85 -5.52
CA GLU A 101 -15.46 -16.39 -4.18
C GLU A 101 -15.21 -15.36 -3.09
N LEU A 102 -14.06 -14.65 -3.15
CA LEU A 102 -13.72 -13.60 -2.19
C LEU A 102 -14.64 -12.38 -2.30
N VAL A 103 -15.08 -12.01 -3.50
CA VAL A 103 -16.08 -10.94 -3.69
C VAL A 103 -17.36 -11.27 -2.91
N ALA A 104 -17.87 -12.49 -3.03
CA ALA A 104 -19.07 -12.91 -2.31
C ALA A 104 -18.89 -12.80 -0.79
N THR A 105 -17.75 -13.23 -0.27
CA THR A 105 -17.42 -13.15 1.16
C THR A 105 -17.28 -11.70 1.63
N CYS A 106 -16.50 -10.89 0.92
CA CYS A 106 -16.26 -9.50 1.28
C CYS A 106 -17.55 -8.67 1.22
N ASN A 107 -18.38 -8.84 0.20
CA ASN A 107 -19.65 -8.13 0.08
C ASN A 107 -20.60 -8.46 1.23
N LYS A 108 -20.65 -9.72 1.62
CA LYS A 108 -21.48 -10.15 2.76
C LYS A 108 -21.05 -9.51 4.08
N LEU A 109 -19.76 -9.28 4.25
CA LEU A 109 -19.16 -8.72 5.47
C LEU A 109 -18.94 -7.20 5.42
N GLY A 110 -19.23 -6.56 4.30
CA GLY A 110 -19.00 -5.12 4.11
C GLY A 110 -17.52 -4.74 4.02
N LEU A 111 -16.67 -5.64 3.50
CA LEU A 111 -15.24 -5.43 3.34
C LEU A 111 -14.91 -5.03 1.91
N SER A 112 -13.83 -4.27 1.74
CA SER A 112 -13.27 -3.94 0.43
C SER A 112 -12.39 -5.07 -0.08
N LEU A 113 -12.44 -5.33 -1.39
CA LEU A 113 -11.57 -6.29 -2.06
C LEU A 113 -10.85 -5.63 -3.24
N GLU A 114 -9.53 -5.79 -3.25
CA GLU A 114 -8.66 -5.44 -4.37
C GLU A 114 -8.25 -6.71 -5.10
N ALA A 115 -8.30 -6.67 -6.42
CA ALA A 115 -7.77 -7.72 -7.29
C ALA A 115 -6.62 -7.17 -8.15
N GLU A 116 -5.84 -8.05 -8.75
CA GLU A 116 -4.72 -7.67 -9.62
C GLU A 116 -4.77 -8.42 -10.95
N VAL A 117 -4.47 -7.71 -12.02
CA VAL A 117 -4.29 -8.23 -13.37
C VAL A 117 -2.96 -7.73 -13.94
N GLY A 118 -2.27 -8.58 -14.68
CA GLY A 118 -0.88 -8.35 -15.07
C GLY A 118 0.05 -8.59 -13.89
N ALA A 119 1.33 -8.30 -14.06
CA ALA A 119 2.30 -8.49 -12.99
C ALA A 119 3.08 -7.20 -12.72
N ILE A 120 3.21 -6.86 -11.43
CA ILE A 120 4.05 -5.76 -10.99
C ILE A 120 5.46 -6.30 -10.82
N GLY A 121 6.44 -5.62 -11.43
CA GLY A 121 7.85 -6.03 -11.37
C GLY A 121 8.52 -5.65 -10.04
N GLY A 122 9.82 -5.94 -9.94
CA GLY A 122 10.63 -5.62 -8.75
C GLY A 122 10.58 -6.69 -7.68
N GLU A 123 10.82 -6.29 -6.45
CA GLU A 123 10.88 -7.19 -5.29
C GLU A 123 9.89 -6.76 -4.20
N GLU A 124 9.06 -7.70 -3.77
CA GLU A 124 8.17 -7.54 -2.62
C GLU A 124 8.20 -8.82 -1.78
N ASP A 125 8.43 -8.67 -0.48
CA ASP A 125 8.56 -9.79 0.50
C ASP A 125 9.53 -10.91 0.03
N GLY A 126 10.63 -10.53 -0.66
CA GLY A 126 11.61 -11.49 -1.18
C GLY A 126 11.22 -12.19 -2.48
N VAL A 127 10.08 -11.87 -3.04
CA VAL A 127 9.64 -12.35 -4.36
C VAL A 127 10.05 -11.34 -5.43
N VAL A 128 10.81 -11.78 -6.43
CA VAL A 128 11.29 -10.95 -7.53
C VAL A 128 10.52 -11.28 -8.80
N GLY A 129 9.99 -10.24 -9.46
CA GLY A 129 9.23 -10.37 -10.71
C GLY A 129 9.73 -9.45 -11.81
N MET A 130 9.48 -9.83 -13.06
CA MET A 130 9.85 -9.02 -14.24
C MET A 130 8.83 -7.93 -14.56
N GLY A 131 7.62 -8.05 -14.06
CA GLY A 131 6.51 -7.16 -14.40
C GLY A 131 5.94 -7.41 -15.80
N GLU A 132 4.65 -7.28 -15.92
CA GLU A 132 3.92 -7.44 -17.18
C GLU A 132 2.75 -6.47 -17.22
N CYS A 133 2.60 -5.75 -18.35
CA CYS A 133 1.44 -4.90 -18.53
C CYS A 133 0.16 -5.74 -18.60
N ALA A 134 -0.87 -5.28 -17.89
CA ALA A 134 -2.16 -5.94 -17.86
C ALA A 134 -2.87 -5.87 -19.21
N ASP A 135 -3.60 -6.94 -19.56
CA ASP A 135 -4.54 -6.92 -20.66
C ASP A 135 -5.81 -6.17 -20.22
N PRO A 136 -6.19 -5.06 -20.89
CA PRO A 136 -7.40 -4.32 -20.55
C PRO A 136 -8.69 -5.14 -20.56
N LYS A 137 -8.78 -6.15 -21.41
CA LYS A 137 -9.95 -7.06 -21.47
C LYS A 137 -10.03 -7.96 -20.23
N GLU A 138 -8.90 -8.48 -19.77
CA GLU A 138 -8.82 -9.24 -18.52
C GLU A 138 -9.14 -8.35 -17.32
N CYS A 139 -8.68 -7.10 -17.31
CA CYS A 139 -9.06 -6.12 -16.31
C CYS A 139 -10.58 -5.91 -16.25
N LYS A 140 -11.22 -5.80 -17.39
CA LYS A 140 -12.68 -5.70 -17.49
C LYS A 140 -13.38 -6.94 -16.91
N MET A 141 -12.90 -8.13 -17.23
CA MET A 141 -13.46 -9.38 -16.71
C MET A 141 -13.40 -9.45 -15.18
N VAL A 142 -12.28 -9.04 -14.59
CA VAL A 142 -12.10 -9.02 -13.13
C VAL A 142 -12.92 -7.90 -12.48
N ALA A 143 -12.94 -6.71 -13.07
CA ALA A 143 -13.74 -5.58 -12.58
C ALA A 143 -15.24 -5.93 -12.51
N ASP A 144 -15.75 -6.65 -13.52
CA ASP A 144 -17.16 -7.05 -13.60
C ASP A 144 -17.57 -8.07 -12.52
N LEU A 145 -16.62 -8.66 -11.80
CA LEU A 145 -16.91 -9.55 -10.67
C LEU A 145 -17.44 -8.78 -9.44
N GLY A 146 -17.29 -7.46 -9.40
CA GLY A 146 -17.73 -6.63 -8.29
C GLY A 146 -16.65 -6.38 -7.23
N VAL A 147 -15.38 -6.42 -7.61
CA VAL A 147 -14.28 -5.96 -6.75
C VAL A 147 -14.41 -4.47 -6.44
N THR A 148 -13.87 -4.03 -5.32
CA THR A 148 -13.93 -2.63 -4.89
C THR A 148 -12.93 -1.76 -5.66
N MET A 149 -11.78 -2.33 -6.00
CA MET A 149 -10.69 -1.68 -6.71
C MET A 149 -9.83 -2.70 -7.45
N LEU A 150 -9.11 -2.23 -8.46
CA LEU A 150 -8.32 -3.08 -9.34
C LEU A 150 -6.91 -2.55 -9.49
N ALA A 151 -5.92 -3.38 -9.13
CA ALA A 151 -4.52 -3.15 -9.44
C ALA A 151 -4.20 -3.71 -10.82
N ALA A 152 -3.42 -2.98 -11.59
CA ALA A 152 -2.98 -3.39 -12.91
C ALA A 152 -1.50 -3.10 -13.12
N GLY A 153 -0.79 -4.05 -13.69
CA GLY A 153 0.57 -3.82 -14.17
C GLY A 153 0.56 -2.84 -15.34
N ILE A 154 1.26 -1.73 -15.20
CA ILE A 154 1.41 -0.70 -16.24
C ILE A 154 2.87 -0.23 -16.39
N GLY A 155 3.82 -1.13 -16.12
CA GLY A 155 5.24 -0.82 -16.12
C GLY A 155 5.78 -0.33 -14.78
N ASN A 156 4.96 -0.31 -13.75
CA ASN A 156 5.34 -0.01 -12.37
C ASN A 156 6.06 -1.21 -11.74
N ILE A 157 6.95 -0.91 -10.79
CA ILE A 157 7.72 -1.92 -10.07
C ILE A 157 7.75 -1.63 -8.57
N HIS A 158 7.94 -2.68 -7.77
CA HIS A 158 8.23 -2.55 -6.34
C HIS A 158 9.71 -2.20 -6.12
N GLY A 159 9.98 -1.43 -5.07
CA GLY A 159 11.35 -1.05 -4.71
C GLY A 159 11.88 0.15 -5.49
N LYS A 160 13.18 0.18 -5.70
CA LYS A 160 13.86 1.27 -6.42
C LYS A 160 13.74 1.07 -7.93
N TYR A 161 13.32 2.12 -8.62
CA TYR A 161 13.28 2.12 -10.08
C TYR A 161 14.69 2.18 -10.67
N PRO A 162 15.01 1.34 -11.67
CA PRO A 162 16.30 1.40 -12.33
C PRO A 162 16.44 2.65 -13.19
N ALA A 163 17.69 3.09 -13.42
CA ALA A 163 17.95 4.30 -14.23
C ALA A 163 17.44 4.22 -15.67
N ASN A 164 17.28 3.01 -16.21
CA ASN A 164 16.78 2.77 -17.57
C ASN A 164 15.27 2.49 -17.61
N TRP A 165 14.54 2.76 -16.54
CA TRP A 165 13.09 2.61 -16.52
C TRP A 165 12.42 3.53 -17.56
N LYS A 166 11.51 2.98 -18.32
CA LYS A 166 10.88 3.67 -19.46
C LYS A 166 9.63 4.48 -19.10
N GLY A 167 9.25 4.50 -17.84
CA GLY A 167 8.03 5.16 -17.37
C GLY A 167 6.82 4.24 -17.31
N LEU A 168 5.70 4.81 -16.87
CA LEU A 168 4.40 4.12 -16.85
C LEU A 168 3.80 4.03 -18.23
N SER A 169 3.12 2.93 -18.54
CA SER A 169 2.32 2.78 -19.75
C SER A 169 0.96 3.46 -19.58
N PHE A 170 0.89 4.74 -19.91
CA PHE A 170 -0.38 5.48 -19.88
C PHE A 170 -1.37 5.02 -20.94
N GLU A 171 -0.88 4.48 -22.05
CA GLU A 171 -1.71 3.85 -23.06
C GLU A 171 -2.49 2.65 -22.48
N THR A 172 -1.79 1.78 -21.75
CA THR A 172 -2.43 0.65 -21.06
C THR A 172 -3.42 1.13 -20.01
N LEU A 173 -3.04 2.10 -19.18
CA LEU A 173 -3.88 2.66 -18.14
C LEU A 173 -5.17 3.29 -18.71
N ASP A 174 -5.06 4.07 -19.75
CA ASP A 174 -6.21 4.68 -20.44
C ASP A 174 -7.14 3.61 -21.03
N ALA A 175 -6.58 2.60 -21.70
CA ALA A 175 -7.36 1.49 -22.23
C ALA A 175 -8.12 0.72 -21.13
N ILE A 176 -7.51 0.52 -19.97
CA ILE A 176 -8.16 -0.10 -18.82
C ILE A 176 -9.31 0.79 -18.31
N GLN A 177 -9.06 2.08 -18.13
CA GLN A 177 -10.09 3.02 -17.66
C GLN A 177 -11.28 3.07 -18.63
N GLN A 178 -11.05 3.09 -19.92
CA GLN A 178 -12.11 3.09 -20.93
C GLN A 178 -13.03 1.86 -20.82
N LEU A 179 -12.47 0.70 -20.49
CA LEU A 179 -13.25 -0.54 -20.34
C LEU A 179 -13.87 -0.73 -18.96
N THR A 180 -13.24 -0.23 -17.89
CA THR A 180 -13.68 -0.44 -16.50
C THR A 180 -14.52 0.71 -15.95
N GLY A 181 -14.58 1.84 -16.65
CA GLY A 181 -15.38 3.00 -16.26
C GLY A 181 -14.87 3.66 -14.98
N GLU A 182 -15.74 3.77 -13.98
CA GLU A 182 -15.42 4.42 -12.71
C GLU A 182 -14.76 3.51 -11.68
N MET A 183 -14.32 2.31 -12.07
CA MET A 183 -13.59 1.41 -11.18
C MET A 183 -12.34 2.12 -10.62
N PRO A 184 -12.19 2.21 -9.28
CA PRO A 184 -10.96 2.75 -8.70
C PRO A 184 -9.78 1.88 -9.09
N LEU A 185 -8.77 2.48 -9.74
CA LEU A 185 -7.55 1.80 -10.14
C LEU A 185 -6.45 2.02 -9.09
N VAL A 186 -5.62 1.02 -8.91
CA VAL A 186 -4.54 1.03 -7.91
C VAL A 186 -3.19 1.00 -8.60
N LEU A 187 -2.30 1.90 -8.19
CA LEU A 187 -0.92 1.95 -8.61
C LEU A 187 -0.02 1.45 -7.49
N HIS A 188 0.57 0.28 -7.67
CA HIS A 188 1.60 -0.27 -6.79
C HIS A 188 2.98 0.31 -7.11
N GLY A 189 3.92 0.21 -6.18
CA GLY A 189 5.29 0.64 -6.39
C GLY A 189 5.44 2.16 -6.61
N GLY A 190 4.76 2.96 -5.80
CA GLY A 190 4.73 4.42 -5.94
C GLY A 190 6.03 5.16 -5.62
N THR A 191 7.06 4.45 -5.11
CA THR A 191 8.34 5.06 -4.73
C THR A 191 9.11 5.57 -5.93
N GLY A 192 9.46 6.85 -5.94
CA GLY A 192 10.37 7.43 -6.94
C GLY A 192 9.75 7.68 -8.32
N ILE A 193 8.45 7.50 -8.49
CA ILE A 193 7.76 7.89 -9.73
C ILE A 193 7.69 9.42 -9.78
N PRO A 194 8.08 10.06 -10.91
CA PRO A 194 8.01 11.51 -11.05
C PRO A 194 6.60 12.07 -10.78
N ALA A 195 6.53 13.25 -10.15
CA ALA A 195 5.26 13.86 -9.74
C ALA A 195 4.27 14.09 -10.90
N ASP A 196 4.75 14.46 -12.08
CA ASP A 196 3.93 14.63 -13.29
C ASP A 196 3.30 13.32 -13.74
N MET A 197 4.02 12.20 -13.67
CA MET A 197 3.49 10.87 -13.97
C MET A 197 2.43 10.43 -12.97
N ILE A 198 2.64 10.69 -11.67
CA ILE A 198 1.65 10.42 -10.63
C ILE A 198 0.35 11.20 -10.91
N LYS A 199 0.46 12.49 -11.18
CA LYS A 199 -0.71 13.33 -11.49
C LYS A 199 -1.45 12.85 -12.73
N LYS A 200 -0.71 12.45 -13.76
CA LYS A 200 -1.32 11.88 -14.97
C LYS A 200 -2.03 10.55 -14.69
N ALA A 201 -1.41 9.66 -13.92
CA ALA A 201 -2.05 8.40 -13.52
C ALA A 201 -3.35 8.65 -12.74
N ILE A 202 -3.37 9.61 -11.82
CA ILE A 202 -4.58 10.00 -11.09
C ILE A 202 -5.65 10.51 -12.04
N SER A 203 -5.29 11.33 -13.02
CA SER A 203 -6.24 11.84 -14.03
C SER A 203 -6.84 10.71 -14.91
N LEU A 204 -6.19 9.56 -14.97
CA LEU A 204 -6.62 8.37 -15.71
C LEU A 204 -7.27 7.30 -14.83
N GLY A 205 -7.72 7.65 -13.62
CA GLY A 205 -8.53 6.78 -12.77
C GLY A 205 -7.80 6.13 -11.61
N VAL A 206 -6.50 6.36 -11.43
CA VAL A 206 -5.78 5.88 -10.24
C VAL A 206 -6.31 6.61 -9.01
N SER A 207 -6.82 5.83 -8.06
CA SER A 207 -7.45 6.33 -6.82
C SER A 207 -6.74 5.88 -5.55
N LYS A 208 -5.85 4.90 -5.66
CA LYS A 208 -5.01 4.38 -4.57
C LYS A 208 -3.58 4.22 -5.08
N ILE A 209 -2.61 4.70 -4.32
CA ILE A 209 -1.18 4.59 -4.64
C ILE A 209 -0.44 4.02 -3.45
N ASN A 210 0.29 2.94 -3.67
CA ASN A 210 1.06 2.25 -2.64
C ASN A 210 2.46 2.83 -2.51
N VAL A 211 2.86 3.17 -1.29
CA VAL A 211 4.19 3.67 -0.94
C VAL A 211 4.74 2.84 0.21
N ASN A 212 5.87 2.18 0.00
CA ASN A 212 6.57 1.39 1.02
C ASN A 212 8.05 1.77 1.10
N THR A 213 8.81 1.49 0.05
CA THR A 213 10.27 1.62 0.02
C THR A 213 10.75 3.02 0.37
N GLU A 214 10.09 4.06 -0.06
CA GLU A 214 10.48 5.45 0.21
C GLU A 214 10.47 5.78 1.71
N CYS A 215 9.46 5.31 2.44
CA CYS A 215 9.43 5.45 3.90
C CYS A 215 10.54 4.64 4.57
N GLN A 216 10.83 3.44 4.08
CA GLN A 216 11.91 2.61 4.62
C GLN A 216 13.28 3.26 4.41
N LEU A 217 13.52 3.83 3.23
CA LEU A 217 14.76 4.55 2.92
C LEU A 217 14.92 5.82 3.77
N ALA A 218 13.85 6.58 3.96
CA ALA A 218 13.86 7.78 4.79
C ALA A 218 14.15 7.45 6.26
N PHE A 219 13.50 6.42 6.80
CA PHE A 219 13.76 5.93 8.15
C PHE A 219 15.21 5.48 8.33
N ALA A 220 15.72 4.67 7.42
CA ALA A 220 17.09 4.16 7.47
C ALA A 220 18.13 5.30 7.40
N ALA A 221 17.94 6.27 6.51
CA ALA A 221 18.85 7.40 6.36
C ALA A 221 18.90 8.27 7.63
N ALA A 222 17.75 8.59 8.22
CA ALA A 222 17.69 9.38 9.45
C ALA A 222 18.30 8.66 10.67
N THR A 223 18.06 7.34 10.77
CA THR A 223 18.65 6.51 11.82
C THR A 223 20.18 6.43 11.67
N ARG A 224 20.65 6.22 10.46
CA ARG A 224 22.10 6.22 10.16
C ARG A 224 22.74 7.53 10.55
N LYS A 225 22.17 8.66 10.17
CA LYS A 225 22.66 10.00 10.52
C LYS A 225 22.78 10.18 12.02
N TYR A 226 21.78 9.77 12.77
CA TYR A 226 21.78 9.82 14.24
C TYR A 226 22.97 9.07 14.85
N ILE A 227 23.26 7.86 14.33
CA ILE A 227 24.38 7.02 14.77
C ILE A 227 25.72 7.61 14.31
N GLU A 228 25.84 8.06 13.07
CA GLU A 228 27.08 8.67 12.53
C GLU A 228 27.45 9.95 13.28
N GLU A 229 26.48 10.72 13.76
CA GLU A 229 26.70 11.89 14.60
C GLU A 229 27.02 11.54 16.08
N GLY A 230 27.08 10.26 16.42
CA GLY A 230 27.41 9.78 17.77
C GLY A 230 26.34 10.04 18.82
N LYS A 231 25.12 10.39 18.45
CA LYS A 231 24.05 10.75 19.38
C LYS A 231 23.58 9.58 20.22
N ASP A 232 23.73 8.35 19.74
CA ASP A 232 23.47 7.12 20.49
C ASP A 232 24.42 6.93 21.69
N LEU A 233 25.60 7.57 21.63
CA LEU A 233 26.62 7.52 22.67
C LEU A 233 26.50 8.66 23.70
N GLU A 234 25.62 9.63 23.48
CA GLU A 234 25.39 10.78 24.36
C GLU A 234 24.25 10.50 25.34
N GLY A 235 24.54 10.53 26.66
CA GLY A 235 23.53 10.29 27.69
C GLY A 235 22.81 8.94 27.48
N LYS A 236 21.49 8.99 27.32
CA LYS A 236 20.65 7.82 26.99
C LYS A 236 20.22 7.81 25.51
N GLY A 237 21.05 8.29 24.60
CA GLY A 237 20.76 8.30 23.17
C GLY A 237 20.53 6.91 22.54
N PHE A 238 20.99 5.85 23.20
CA PHE A 238 20.75 4.46 22.85
C PHE A 238 19.32 3.94 23.19
N ASP A 239 18.56 4.68 24.00
CA ASP A 239 17.17 4.32 24.31
C ASP A 239 16.37 4.28 22.99
N PRO A 240 15.67 3.16 22.67
CA PRO A 240 14.94 3.03 21.42
C PRO A 240 13.93 4.16 21.17
N ARG A 241 13.36 4.74 22.22
CA ARG A 241 12.46 5.88 22.12
C ARG A 241 13.14 7.14 21.55
N LYS A 242 14.46 7.26 21.75
CA LYS A 242 15.30 8.34 21.20
C LYS A 242 15.95 7.93 19.89
N LEU A 243 16.49 6.71 19.83
CA LEU A 243 17.18 6.18 18.66
C LEU A 243 16.28 6.14 17.44
N LEU A 244 15.01 5.74 17.61
CA LEU A 244 14.05 5.60 16.51
C LEU A 244 13.28 6.88 16.19
N ALA A 245 13.37 7.91 17.03
CA ALA A 245 12.62 9.16 16.83
C ALA A 245 12.95 9.89 15.52
N PRO A 246 14.22 10.08 15.12
CA PRO A 246 14.54 10.73 13.85
C PRO A 246 13.99 9.97 12.64
N GLY A 247 14.04 8.64 12.66
CA GLY A 247 13.43 7.80 11.62
C GLY A 247 11.92 7.95 11.54
N ALA A 248 11.25 7.98 12.69
CA ALA A 248 9.81 8.22 12.75
C ALA A 248 9.41 9.59 12.18
N GLU A 249 10.16 10.64 12.50
CA GLU A 249 9.95 11.98 11.91
C GLU A 249 10.18 11.99 10.40
N ALA A 250 11.17 11.25 9.92
CA ALA A 250 11.42 11.11 8.48
C ALA A 250 10.27 10.40 7.74
N ILE A 251 9.66 9.39 8.36
CA ILE A 251 8.44 8.75 7.83
C ILE A 251 7.31 9.79 7.72
N LYS A 252 7.08 10.57 8.78
CA LYS A 252 6.02 11.60 8.79
C LYS A 252 6.22 12.61 7.67
N ALA A 253 7.44 13.08 7.44
CA ALA A 253 7.77 14.01 6.35
C ALA A 253 7.49 13.39 4.97
N THR A 254 7.85 12.13 4.76
CA THR A 254 7.60 11.40 3.51
C THR A 254 6.11 11.20 3.27
N VAL A 255 5.37 10.77 4.28
CA VAL A 255 3.91 10.57 4.20
C VAL A 255 3.19 11.88 3.89
N LYS A 256 3.58 12.98 4.54
CA LYS A 256 3.04 14.33 4.26
C LYS A 256 3.24 14.72 2.80
N GLU A 257 4.45 14.59 2.29
CA GLU A 257 4.77 14.88 0.89
C GLU A 257 3.87 14.07 -0.07
N LYS A 258 3.70 12.79 0.19
CA LYS A 258 2.86 11.92 -0.63
C LYS A 258 1.37 12.26 -0.54
N MET A 259 0.85 12.56 0.64
CA MET A 259 -0.54 13.00 0.80
C MET A 259 -0.82 14.29 0.04
N GLU A 260 0.12 15.24 0.07
CA GLU A 260 0.04 16.49 -0.72
C GLU A 260 0.07 16.19 -2.22
N LEU A 261 1.02 15.35 -2.67
CA LEU A 261 1.15 14.98 -4.08
C LEU A 261 -0.10 14.25 -4.61
N PHE A 262 -0.66 13.34 -3.82
CA PHE A 262 -1.83 12.55 -4.21
C PHE A 262 -3.14 13.32 -4.10
N GLY A 263 -3.13 14.49 -3.45
CA GLY A 263 -4.30 15.33 -3.32
C GLY A 263 -5.30 14.89 -2.25
N SER A 264 -4.86 14.12 -1.24
CA SER A 264 -5.74 13.61 -0.18
C SER A 264 -5.85 14.52 1.05
N VAL A 265 -5.05 15.59 1.14
CA VAL A 265 -5.11 16.56 2.24
C VAL A 265 -6.49 17.24 2.27
N ASN A 266 -7.09 17.35 3.47
CA ASN A 266 -8.44 17.89 3.68
C ASN A 266 -9.55 17.16 2.94
N LYS A 267 -9.41 15.84 2.78
CA LYS A 267 -10.41 14.97 2.13
C LYS A 267 -11.11 13.99 3.08
N ALA A 268 -10.78 14.05 4.37
CA ALA A 268 -11.44 13.23 5.39
C ALA A 268 -12.77 13.84 5.87
#